data_ba582257c8485ab8f1296c8dd3599088
#
_entry.id   ba582257c8485ab8f1296c8dd3599088
#
_cell.length_a   1.000
_cell.length_b   1.000
_cell.length_c   1.000
_cell.angle_alpha   90.00
_cell.angle_beta   90.00
_cell.angle_gamma   90.00
#
_symmetry.space_group_name_H-M   'P 1'
#
loop_
_entity.id
_entity.type
_entity.pdbx_description
1 polymer ?
#
loop_
_entity_poly.entity_id
_entity_poly.type
_entity_poly.pdbx_seq_one_letter_code
_entity_poly.pdbx_strand_id
1 'polypeptide(L)'
;MRKGEDVITFIDESLYLSYAKSTWWIESGATVHVANSLQGFCTRRTLQRGERRIKVANGVEAQVEAIGDLSLELVDGFLLKLLDVLFVPTLRRNLISVSCLDDDGYDYHFGNGKCQIVYNNKCVSFAFRQDKIYLLSLSENVNDVSTENKNSSSSMNATNKQKRVHDVSLKF
;
A
#
# COMPACT_ATOMS: atom_id res chain seq x y z
N MET A 1 7.48 11.40 24.01
CA MET A 1 6.05 11.72 23.81
C MET A 1 5.99 13.02 23.01
N ARG A 2 5.82 12.94 21.69
CA ARG A 2 5.70 14.13 20.84
C ARG A 2 4.36 14.81 21.16
N LYS A 3 4.41 16.03 21.69
CA LYS A 3 3.26 16.92 21.82
C LYS A 3 3.08 17.65 20.48
N GLY A 4 2.45 17.02 19.53
CA GLY A 4 2.03 17.60 18.27
C GLY A 4 0.64 17.07 17.92
N GLU A 5 -0.13 17.84 17.17
CA GLU A 5 -1.39 17.40 16.61
C GLU A 5 -1.09 16.41 15.50
N ASP A 6 -1.62 15.18 15.58
CA ASP A 6 -1.47 14.21 14.50
C ASP A 6 -2.32 14.66 13.31
N VAL A 7 -1.69 14.82 12.17
CA VAL A 7 -2.33 15.37 10.96
C VAL A 7 -2.16 14.40 9.79
N ILE A 8 -3.23 14.25 9.02
CA ILE A 8 -3.21 13.62 7.70
C ILE A 8 -3.66 14.69 6.70
N THR A 9 -2.74 15.18 5.87
CA THR A 9 -2.97 16.33 4.99
C THR A 9 -3.56 15.99 3.64
N PHE A 10 -3.60 14.72 3.25
CA PHE A 10 -4.15 14.36 1.95
C PHE A 10 -4.98 13.06 2.01
N ILE A 11 -6.27 13.18 1.71
CA ILE A 11 -7.11 12.07 1.27
C ILE A 11 -7.94 12.61 0.11
N ASP A 12 -7.54 12.27 -1.13
CA ASP A 12 -8.39 12.51 -2.29
C ASP A 12 -9.55 11.50 -2.25
N GLU A 13 -10.73 11.97 -1.87
CA GLU A 13 -11.95 11.15 -1.83
C GLU A 13 -12.51 10.86 -3.22
N SER A 14 -11.98 11.48 -4.27
CA SER A 14 -12.51 11.40 -5.64
C SER A 14 -12.17 10.11 -6.38
N LEU A 15 -11.23 9.30 -5.86
CA LEU A 15 -10.85 8.03 -6.46
C LEU A 15 -11.76 6.89 -5.99
N TYR A 16 -12.84 6.68 -6.72
CA TYR A 16 -13.85 5.61 -6.53
C TYR A 16 -13.34 4.19 -6.86
N LEU A 17 -12.04 3.96 -6.95
CA LEU A 17 -11.53 2.60 -7.07
C LEU A 17 -11.64 1.90 -5.72
N SER A 18 -12.42 0.84 -5.68
CA SER A 18 -12.61 -0.02 -4.51
C SER A 18 -11.36 -0.87 -4.30
N TYR A 19 -10.37 -0.33 -3.61
CA TYR A 19 -9.22 -1.12 -3.18
C TYR A 19 -9.59 -2.01 -1.98
N ALA A 20 -8.97 -3.17 -1.88
CA ALA A 20 -9.13 -4.04 -0.72
C ALA A 20 -8.76 -3.31 0.57
N LYS A 21 -9.47 -3.59 1.66
CA LYS A 21 -9.19 -2.98 2.98
C LYS A 21 -7.80 -3.29 3.51
N SER A 22 -7.15 -4.34 3.00
CA SER A 22 -5.78 -4.75 3.34
C SER A 22 -4.69 -3.94 2.63
N THR A 23 -5.02 -3.03 1.70
CA THR A 23 -4.02 -2.24 0.96
C THR A 23 -3.41 -1.14 1.82
N TRP A 24 -2.09 -0.92 1.63
CA TRP A 24 -1.32 0.10 2.33
C TRP A 24 -0.69 1.10 1.38
N TRP A 25 -0.78 2.37 1.73
CA TRP A 25 -0.36 3.48 0.90
C TRP A 25 0.74 4.28 1.58
N ILE A 26 1.79 4.62 0.83
CA ILE A 26 2.87 5.50 1.29
C ILE A 26 2.36 6.94 1.23
N GLU A 27 2.39 7.65 2.37
CA GLU A 27 1.82 8.98 2.50
C GLU A 27 2.80 9.93 3.22
N SER A 28 3.29 10.94 2.50
CA SER A 28 4.20 11.94 3.05
C SER A 28 3.50 13.02 3.87
N GLY A 29 2.19 13.21 3.63
CA GLY A 29 1.36 14.15 4.38
C GLY A 29 0.79 13.59 5.68
N ALA A 30 1.09 12.34 6.03
CA ALA A 30 0.70 11.74 7.30
C ALA A 30 1.85 11.84 8.31
N THR A 31 1.55 12.29 9.53
CA THR A 31 2.53 12.38 10.65
C THR A 31 2.57 11.10 11.47
N VAL A 32 1.67 10.16 11.22
CA VAL A 32 1.53 8.88 11.93
C VAL A 32 1.08 7.78 10.98
N HIS A 33 1.39 6.52 11.30
CA HIS A 33 0.80 5.37 10.61
C HIS A 33 -0.66 5.20 11.01
N VAL A 34 -1.52 4.86 10.05
CA VAL A 34 -2.95 4.65 10.33
C VAL A 34 -3.45 3.38 9.66
N ALA A 35 -4.21 2.58 10.41
CA ALA A 35 -4.91 1.40 9.92
C ALA A 35 -6.42 1.56 10.08
N ASN A 36 -7.18 1.07 9.10
CA ASN A 36 -8.65 1.01 9.15
C ASN A 36 -9.19 -0.34 9.61
N SER A 37 -8.32 -1.32 9.84
CA SER A 37 -8.65 -2.62 10.41
C SER A 37 -7.61 -3.03 11.47
N LEU A 38 -7.97 -3.98 12.32
CA LEU A 38 -7.06 -4.53 13.34
C LEU A 38 -6.25 -5.73 12.84
N GLN A 39 -6.39 -6.09 11.56
CA GLN A 39 -5.63 -7.19 10.97
C GLN A 39 -4.13 -6.87 10.97
N GLY A 40 -3.31 -7.83 11.39
CA GLY A 40 -1.85 -7.69 11.43
C GLY A 40 -1.29 -6.98 12.66
N PHE A 41 -2.13 -6.49 13.58
CA PHE A 41 -1.63 -5.94 14.84
C PHE A 41 -1.02 -7.04 15.72
N CYS A 42 0.24 -6.85 16.10
CA CYS A 42 0.99 -7.72 17.00
C CYS A 42 0.73 -7.35 18.46
N THR A 43 0.67 -6.05 18.74
CA THR A 43 0.34 -5.47 20.05
C THR A 43 -0.75 -4.43 19.87
N ARG A 44 -1.55 -4.19 20.90
CA ARG A 44 -2.51 -3.09 20.86
C ARG A 44 -2.99 -2.68 22.26
N ARG A 45 -3.28 -1.39 22.39
CA ARG A 45 -4.00 -0.79 23.50
C ARG A 45 -5.26 -0.10 22.99
N THR A 46 -6.40 -0.49 23.48
CA THR A 46 -7.67 0.20 23.21
C THR A 46 -7.67 1.56 23.89
N LEU A 47 -8.16 2.56 23.20
CA LEU A 47 -8.28 3.92 23.71
C LEU A 47 -9.72 4.22 24.15
N GLN A 48 -9.88 5.06 25.15
CA GLN A 48 -11.18 5.55 25.54
C GLN A 48 -11.69 6.61 24.53
N ARG A 49 -13.00 6.74 24.43
CA ARG A 49 -13.61 7.74 23.56
C ARG A 49 -13.10 9.14 23.92
N GLY A 50 -12.52 9.84 22.94
CA GLY A 50 -11.97 11.17 23.09
C GLY A 50 -10.53 11.22 23.62
N GLU A 51 -9.91 10.09 23.96
CA GLU A 51 -8.51 10.03 24.42
C GLU A 51 -7.52 10.49 23.35
N ARG A 52 -7.77 10.13 22.09
CA ARG A 52 -6.95 10.57 20.94
C ARG A 52 -7.81 10.77 19.71
N ARG A 53 -7.53 11.83 18.97
CA ARG A 53 -8.14 12.13 17.68
C ARG A 53 -7.05 12.51 16.70
N ILE A 54 -7.32 12.29 15.43
CA ILE A 54 -6.49 12.77 14.34
C ILE A 54 -7.30 13.76 13.50
N LYS A 55 -6.62 14.73 12.93
CA LYS A 55 -7.20 15.69 12.02
C LYS A 55 -6.98 15.23 10.57
N VAL A 56 -8.03 15.16 9.80
CA VAL A 56 -7.99 14.78 8.38
C VAL A 56 -7.95 16.04 7.52
N ALA A 57 -7.48 15.93 6.27
CA ALA A 57 -7.26 17.06 5.36
C ALA A 57 -8.44 18.03 5.19
N ASN A 58 -9.66 17.53 5.28
CA ASN A 58 -10.88 18.34 5.21
C ASN A 58 -11.25 19.07 6.53
N GLY A 59 -10.34 18.99 7.54
CA GLY A 59 -10.56 19.58 8.87
C GLY A 59 -11.43 18.75 9.80
N VAL A 60 -11.94 17.62 9.36
CA VAL A 60 -12.73 16.71 10.19
C VAL A 60 -11.81 15.94 11.14
N GLU A 61 -12.24 15.80 12.38
CA GLU A 61 -11.55 14.97 13.36
C GLU A 61 -12.07 13.51 13.28
N ALA A 62 -11.15 12.55 13.25
CA ALA A 62 -11.46 11.14 13.34
C ALA A 62 -11.01 10.58 14.69
N GLN A 63 -11.87 9.74 15.28
CA GLN A 63 -11.61 9.08 16.55
C GLN A 63 -10.61 7.93 16.37
N VAL A 64 -9.57 7.91 17.18
CA VAL A 64 -8.66 6.77 17.30
C VAL A 64 -9.23 5.80 18.34
N GLU A 65 -9.41 4.55 17.96
CA GLU A 65 -9.98 3.52 18.84
C GLU A 65 -8.92 2.66 19.52
N ALA A 66 -7.77 2.48 18.88
CA ALA A 66 -6.63 1.77 19.45
C ALA A 66 -5.31 2.29 18.91
N ILE A 67 -4.21 1.95 19.58
CA ILE A 67 -2.84 2.16 19.15
C ILE A 67 -2.04 0.89 19.38
N GLY A 68 -1.10 0.56 18.50
CA GLY A 68 -0.26 -0.62 18.65
C GLY A 68 0.70 -0.81 17.50
N ASP A 69 1.49 -1.87 17.58
CA ASP A 69 2.47 -2.21 16.57
C ASP A 69 1.89 -3.23 15.59
N LEU A 70 2.26 -3.10 14.32
CA LEU A 70 1.76 -3.90 13.23
C LEU A 70 2.94 -4.37 12.38
N SER A 71 2.89 -5.60 11.89
CA SER A 71 3.86 -6.17 10.96
C SER A 71 3.20 -6.46 9.61
N LEU A 72 3.84 -5.98 8.53
CA LEU A 72 3.43 -6.24 7.15
C LEU A 72 4.48 -7.15 6.51
N GLU A 73 4.03 -8.25 5.92
CA GLU A 73 4.89 -9.10 5.12
C GLU A 73 4.94 -8.58 3.69
N LEU A 74 6.14 -8.21 3.24
CA LEU A 74 6.39 -7.71 1.91
C LEU A 74 6.63 -8.87 0.92
N VAL A 75 6.54 -8.59 -0.38
CA VAL A 75 6.59 -9.61 -1.47
C VAL A 75 7.79 -10.55 -1.37
N ASP A 76 8.93 -10.04 -0.89
CA ASP A 76 10.19 -10.80 -0.74
C ASP A 76 10.38 -11.40 0.66
N GLY A 77 9.31 -11.44 1.49
CA GLY A 77 9.30 -12.02 2.83
C GLY A 77 9.89 -11.12 3.91
N PHE A 78 10.28 -9.88 3.59
CA PHE A 78 10.70 -8.93 4.61
C PHE A 78 9.52 -8.51 5.48
N LEU A 79 9.72 -8.51 6.80
CA LEU A 79 8.71 -8.04 7.75
C LEU A 79 8.93 -6.57 8.06
N LEU A 80 8.11 -5.71 7.47
CA LEU A 80 8.07 -4.29 7.77
C LEU A 80 7.30 -4.07 9.07
N LYS A 81 7.99 -3.62 10.10
CA LYS A 81 7.37 -3.26 11.38
C LYS A 81 6.95 -1.80 11.38
N LEU A 82 5.70 -1.56 11.69
CA LEU A 82 5.13 -0.23 11.89
C LEU A 82 4.84 -0.06 13.38
N LEU A 83 5.44 0.94 14.01
CA LEU A 83 5.28 1.22 15.44
C LEU A 83 4.21 2.29 15.65
N ASP A 84 3.52 2.21 16.79
CA ASP A 84 2.51 3.20 17.21
C ASP A 84 1.43 3.49 16.15
N VAL A 85 1.01 2.45 15.42
CA VAL A 85 -0.05 2.55 14.40
C VAL A 85 -1.38 2.89 15.06
N LEU A 86 -2.06 3.92 14.57
CA LEU A 86 -3.38 4.32 15.04
C LEU A 86 -4.47 3.54 14.31
N PHE A 87 -5.33 2.87 15.05
CA PHE A 87 -6.53 2.26 14.49
C PHE A 87 -7.66 3.28 14.40
N VAL A 88 -8.07 3.59 13.18
CA VAL A 88 -9.13 4.57 12.86
C VAL A 88 -10.08 3.95 11.84
N PRO A 89 -11.12 3.23 12.27
CA PRO A 89 -11.97 2.41 11.40
C PRO A 89 -12.81 3.24 10.40
N THR A 90 -12.94 4.53 10.64
CA THR A 90 -13.67 5.45 9.73
C THR A 90 -12.87 5.86 8.51
N LEU A 91 -11.57 5.64 8.50
CA LEU A 91 -10.74 5.92 7.33
C LEU A 91 -10.88 4.82 6.27
N ARG A 92 -10.81 5.23 5.01
CA ARG A 92 -10.97 4.32 3.87
C ARG A 92 -9.69 3.57 3.51
N ARG A 93 -8.52 4.06 3.94
CA ARG A 93 -7.21 3.56 3.54
C ARG A 93 -6.31 3.38 4.74
N ASN A 94 -5.42 2.37 4.65
CA ASN A 94 -4.30 2.28 5.57
C ASN A 94 -3.15 3.14 5.01
N LEU A 95 -2.52 3.91 5.89
CA LEU A 95 -1.47 4.86 5.52
C LEU A 95 -0.17 4.55 6.26
N ILE A 96 0.92 4.52 5.50
CA ILE A 96 2.27 4.46 6.03
C ILE A 96 2.85 5.86 5.98
N SER A 97 3.13 6.43 7.14
CA SER A 97 3.79 7.74 7.24
C SER A 97 5.25 7.62 6.80
N VAL A 98 5.64 8.45 5.82
CA VAL A 98 7.04 8.55 5.37
C VAL A 98 7.92 9.03 6.51
N SER A 99 7.47 10.05 7.26
CA SER A 99 8.27 10.62 8.35
C SER A 99 8.49 9.65 9.52
N CYS A 100 7.51 8.78 9.81
CA CYS A 100 7.71 7.76 10.86
C CYS A 100 8.73 6.70 10.44
N LEU A 101 8.67 6.21 9.19
CA LEU A 101 9.66 5.24 8.72
C LEU A 101 11.05 5.87 8.52
N ASP A 102 11.15 7.16 8.15
CA ASP A 102 12.42 7.89 8.12
C ASP A 102 13.05 7.94 9.53
N ASP A 103 12.25 8.25 10.55
CA ASP A 103 12.68 8.18 11.96
C ASP A 103 13.15 6.76 12.37
N ASP A 104 12.57 5.71 11.77
CA ASP A 104 12.93 4.30 12.00
C ASP A 104 14.10 3.83 11.13
N GLY A 105 14.72 4.72 10.34
CA GLY A 105 15.94 4.48 9.55
C GLY A 105 15.68 3.87 8.18
N TYR A 106 14.51 4.07 7.60
CA TYR A 106 14.21 3.70 6.22
C TYR A 106 14.44 4.87 5.27
N ASP A 107 15.06 4.60 4.13
CA ASP A 107 15.22 5.55 3.02
C ASP A 107 14.19 5.29 1.92
N TYR A 108 13.84 6.34 1.20
CA TYR A 108 12.88 6.30 0.08
C TYR A 108 13.47 6.88 -1.20
N HIS A 109 13.44 6.10 -2.27
CA HIS A 109 13.89 6.56 -3.58
C HIS A 109 12.74 6.55 -4.57
N PHE A 110 12.22 7.74 -4.90
CA PHE A 110 11.13 7.91 -5.84
C PHE A 110 11.65 8.11 -7.27
N GLY A 111 11.07 7.38 -8.22
CA GLY A 111 11.40 7.53 -9.63
C GLY A 111 10.63 6.56 -10.52
N ASN A 112 10.39 6.95 -11.77
CA ASN A 112 9.79 6.09 -12.79
C ASN A 112 8.49 5.37 -12.36
N GLY A 113 7.64 6.05 -11.58
CA GLY A 113 6.38 5.48 -11.09
C GLY A 113 6.54 4.46 -9.97
N LYS A 114 7.70 4.38 -9.35
CA LYS A 114 8.02 3.50 -8.22
C LYS A 114 8.58 4.30 -7.06
N CYS A 115 8.38 3.78 -5.86
CA CYS A 115 9.08 4.16 -4.66
C CYS A 115 9.83 2.92 -4.16
N GLN A 116 11.14 2.98 -4.12
CA GLN A 116 11.98 1.99 -3.45
C GLN A 116 11.99 2.29 -1.95
N ILE A 117 11.81 1.26 -1.12
CA ILE A 117 11.99 1.32 0.33
C ILE A 117 13.31 0.60 0.63
N VAL A 118 14.21 1.32 1.26
CA VAL A 118 15.57 0.85 1.56
C VAL A 118 15.78 0.81 3.07
N TYR A 119 16.35 -0.25 3.57
CA TYR A 119 16.73 -0.41 4.97
C TYR A 119 18.11 -1.04 5.06
N ASN A 120 19.01 -0.44 5.87
CA ASN A 120 20.42 -0.87 5.97
C ASN A 120 21.11 -1.04 4.60
N ASN A 121 20.96 -0.06 3.71
CA ASN A 121 21.50 -0.03 2.35
C ASN A 121 20.99 -1.17 1.43
N LYS A 122 19.89 -1.83 1.79
CA LYS A 122 19.25 -2.87 0.97
C LYS A 122 17.84 -2.45 0.60
N CYS A 123 17.48 -2.61 -0.67
CA CYS A 123 16.08 -2.47 -1.08
C CYS A 123 15.29 -3.61 -0.45
N VAL A 124 14.30 -3.28 0.38
CA VAL A 124 13.45 -4.23 1.08
C VAL A 124 12.06 -4.35 0.47
N SER A 125 11.63 -3.37 -0.32
CA SER A 125 10.39 -3.44 -1.07
C SER A 125 10.22 -2.29 -2.06
N PHE A 126 9.11 -2.36 -2.80
CA PHE A 126 8.65 -1.32 -3.71
C PHE A 126 7.20 -0.96 -3.41
N ALA A 127 6.89 0.31 -3.64
CA ALA A 127 5.53 0.77 -3.81
C ALA A 127 5.36 1.29 -5.23
N PHE A 128 4.21 1.02 -5.87
CA PHE A 128 3.94 1.41 -7.24
C PHE A 128 2.94 2.55 -7.27
N ARG A 129 3.21 3.55 -8.11
CA ARG A 129 2.32 4.68 -8.27
C ARG A 129 1.00 4.26 -8.90
N GLN A 130 -0.08 4.53 -8.18
CA GLN A 130 -1.44 4.44 -8.66
C GLN A 130 -2.12 5.77 -8.37
N ASP A 131 -2.68 6.42 -9.38
CA ASP A 131 -3.42 7.67 -9.25
C ASP A 131 -2.75 8.76 -8.39
N LYS A 132 -1.44 8.96 -8.60
CA LYS A 132 -0.57 9.94 -7.91
C LYS A 132 -0.12 9.59 -6.49
N ILE A 133 -0.55 8.48 -5.92
CA ILE A 133 -0.08 7.94 -4.64
C ILE A 133 0.62 6.60 -4.86
N TYR A 134 1.30 6.07 -3.85
CA TYR A 134 2.11 4.86 -3.97
C TYR A 134 1.53 3.73 -3.13
N LEU A 135 1.13 2.64 -3.79
CA LEU A 135 0.60 1.41 -3.18
C LEU A 135 1.76 0.48 -2.86
N LEU A 136 1.88 0.08 -1.59
CA LEU A 136 2.90 -0.87 -1.13
C LEU A 136 2.60 -2.28 -1.64
N SER A 137 3.65 -2.99 -2.09
CA SER A 137 3.55 -4.38 -2.53
C SER A 137 3.65 -5.33 -1.34
N LEU A 138 2.54 -5.97 -1.00
CA LEU A 138 2.44 -6.98 0.05
C LEU A 138 2.42 -8.39 -0.54
N SER A 139 2.84 -9.40 0.20
CA SER A 139 2.83 -10.81 -0.20
C SER A 139 1.41 -11.30 -0.55
N GLU A 140 0.41 -10.87 0.19
CA GLU A 140 -1.01 -11.24 -0.03
C GLU A 140 -1.59 -10.65 -1.33
N ASN A 141 -1.08 -9.53 -1.81
CA ASN A 141 -1.59 -8.86 -3.02
C ASN A 141 -1.12 -9.51 -4.34
N VAL A 142 -0.11 -10.38 -4.28
CA VAL A 142 0.41 -11.07 -5.49
C VAL A 142 -0.56 -12.15 -5.97
N ASN A 143 -1.37 -12.70 -5.09
CA ASN A 143 -2.34 -13.75 -5.42
C ASN A 143 -3.62 -13.21 -6.06
N ASP A 144 -4.00 -11.94 -5.82
CA ASP A 144 -5.22 -11.34 -6.38
C ASP A 144 -5.07 -10.88 -7.84
N VAL A 145 -3.85 -10.58 -8.30
CA VAL A 145 -3.60 -10.14 -9.68
C VAL A 145 -3.62 -11.29 -10.68
N SER A 146 -3.52 -12.55 -10.21
CA SER A 146 -3.43 -13.73 -11.08
C SER A 146 -4.78 -14.33 -11.46
N THR A 147 -5.91 -13.86 -10.90
CA THR A 147 -7.23 -14.50 -11.06
C THR A 147 -8.18 -13.80 -12.03
N GLU A 148 -7.87 -12.59 -12.53
CA GLU A 148 -8.81 -11.88 -13.42
C GLU A 148 -8.57 -12.05 -14.92
N ASN A 149 -7.61 -12.91 -15.37
CA ASN A 149 -7.35 -13.15 -16.80
C ASN A 149 -7.64 -14.58 -17.29
N LYS A 150 -8.66 -15.26 -16.75
CA LYS A 150 -9.17 -16.49 -17.35
C LYS A 150 -10.69 -16.57 -17.24
N ASN A 151 -11.39 -15.85 -18.10
CA ASN A 151 -12.70 -16.28 -18.63
C ASN A 151 -13.21 -15.29 -19.69
N SER A 152 -12.73 -15.43 -20.91
CA SER A 152 -13.53 -15.14 -22.11
C SER A 152 -12.83 -15.75 -23.34
N SER A 153 -13.05 -17.02 -23.59
CA SER A 153 -13.06 -17.57 -24.94
C SER A 153 -13.69 -18.95 -24.90
N SER A 154 -14.97 -19.02 -25.19
CA SER A 154 -15.62 -20.23 -25.66
C SER A 154 -16.09 -20.01 -27.09
N SER A 155 -15.62 -20.91 -27.92
CA SER A 155 -16.21 -21.38 -29.18
C SER A 155 -16.24 -20.44 -30.39
N MET A 156 -15.48 -20.78 -31.44
CA MET A 156 -16.04 -21.38 -32.67
C MET A 156 -14.96 -21.80 -33.64
N ASN A 157 -15.02 -23.10 -33.93
CA ASN A 157 -14.76 -23.84 -35.19
C ASN A 157 -13.72 -23.39 -36.23
N ALA A 158 -12.80 -24.34 -36.37
CA ALA A 158 -12.25 -24.95 -37.59
C ALA A 158 -12.44 -24.26 -38.96
N THR A 159 -11.35 -24.00 -39.65
CA THR A 159 -11.06 -24.61 -40.95
C THR A 159 -9.60 -24.40 -41.38
N ASN A 160 -9.05 -25.49 -41.87
CA ASN A 160 -7.80 -25.70 -42.60
C ASN A 160 -7.40 -24.59 -43.59
N LYS A 161 -6.10 -24.22 -43.64
CA LYS A 161 -5.28 -24.34 -44.85
C LYS A 161 -3.80 -24.09 -44.62
N GLN A 162 -3.02 -25.06 -45.04
CA GLN A 162 -1.57 -25.06 -45.20
C GLN A 162 -1.06 -23.97 -46.16
N LYS A 163 0.21 -23.64 -45.98
CA LYS A 163 1.31 -23.21 -46.88
C LYS A 163 1.83 -21.83 -46.53
N ARG A 164 3.08 -21.57 -46.38
CA ARG A 164 4.35 -22.00 -46.94
C ARG A 164 5.47 -21.29 -46.18
N VAL A 165 6.55 -21.99 -45.99
CA VAL A 165 7.92 -21.54 -45.67
C VAL A 165 8.38 -20.44 -46.60
N HIS A 166 9.01 -19.36 -46.05
CA HIS A 166 10.16 -18.72 -46.65
C HIS A 166 11.05 -18.16 -45.57
N ASP A 167 12.14 -18.83 -45.46
CA ASP A 167 13.44 -18.44 -44.94
C ASP A 167 14.01 -17.28 -45.74
N VAL A 168 14.55 -16.25 -45.09
CA VAL A 168 15.68 -15.46 -45.60
C VAL A 168 16.44 -14.82 -44.41
N SER A 169 17.62 -15.32 -44.31
CA SER A 169 18.79 -14.87 -43.59
C SER A 169 19.17 -13.41 -43.70
N LEU A 170 19.81 -12.94 -42.63
CA LEU A 170 21.04 -12.14 -42.51
C LEU A 170 21.25 -10.91 -43.41
N LYS A 171 21.57 -9.82 -42.79
CA LYS A 171 22.86 -9.08 -42.82
C LYS A 171 22.70 -7.63 -42.38
N PHE A 172 23.53 -7.28 -41.57
CA PHE A 172 24.46 -6.31 -41.04
C PHE A 172 24.04 -5.66 -39.76
#